data_1aa58cc7ed82154f0ffc3de80a4326a0
#
_entry.id   1aa58cc7ed82154f0ffc3de80a4326a0
#
_cell.length_a   1.000
_cell.length_b   1.000
_cell.length_c   1.000
_cell.angle_alpha   90.00
_cell.angle_beta   90.00
_cell.angle_gamma   90.00
#
_symmetry.space_group_name_H-M   'P 1'
#
loop_
_entity.id
_entity.type
_entity.pdbx_description
1 polymer ?
#
loop_
_entity_poly.entity_id
_entity_poly.type
_entity_poly.pdbx_seq_one_letter_code
_entity_poly.pdbx_strand_id
1 'polypeptide(L)'
;MSCSPSTWRARFASSAACLALLGCAGSLDHPERFENLGNPDAGQVTPPSDGGCDPVIDIFPVSCATSACHSTQSQQGNLDLQSTGLPQRLVNQTAHGGPGLLIDKQNPAQSVLLLKLMNPPPFGFQMPLGAPPLSPAEIACIQAWVQAAAAAP
;
A
#
# COMPACT_ATOMS: atom_id res chain seq x y z
N MET A 1 72.76 -5.39 -5.88
CA MET A 1 72.41 -6.71 -5.32
C MET A 1 71.20 -7.21 -6.03
N SER A 2 71.39 -8.14 -6.98
CA SER A 2 70.36 -8.77 -7.82
C SER A 2 69.72 -9.90 -7.09
N CYS A 3 68.37 -10.02 -7.22
CA CYS A 3 67.67 -11.28 -7.05
C CYS A 3 66.68 -11.46 -8.18
N SER A 4 66.92 -12.46 -8.99
CA SER A 4 66.19 -12.93 -10.14
C SER A 4 64.87 -13.66 -9.77
N PRO A 5 63.89 -13.72 -10.68
CA PRO A 5 62.64 -14.38 -10.47
C PRO A 5 62.66 -15.86 -10.82
N SER A 6 62.08 -16.69 -9.98
CA SER A 6 61.86 -18.10 -10.28
C SER A 6 60.40 -18.32 -10.78
N THR A 7 60.35 -18.80 -11.99
CA THR A 7 59.15 -19.24 -12.71
C THR A 7 58.58 -20.53 -12.10
N TRP A 8 57.36 -20.48 -11.61
CA TRP A 8 56.56 -21.69 -11.34
C TRP A 8 55.40 -21.76 -12.30
N ARG A 9 55.50 -22.66 -13.26
CA ARG A 9 54.37 -23.08 -14.09
C ARG A 9 53.59 -24.15 -13.34
N ALA A 10 52.41 -23.83 -12.86
CA ALA A 10 51.43 -24.82 -12.45
C ALA A 10 50.36 -24.93 -13.50
N ARG A 11 50.30 -26.08 -14.15
CA ARG A 11 49.21 -26.48 -15.05
C ARG A 11 48.06 -26.93 -14.18
N PHE A 12 46.92 -26.21 -14.20
CA PHE A 12 45.68 -26.74 -13.69
C PHE A 12 44.78 -27.10 -14.88
N ALA A 13 44.48 -28.38 -14.92
CA ALA A 13 43.56 -28.98 -15.88
C ALA A 13 42.12 -28.43 -15.64
N SER A 14 41.50 -27.98 -16.72
CA SER A 14 40.10 -27.66 -16.79
C SER A 14 39.24 -28.90 -16.51
N SER A 15 38.49 -28.86 -15.45
CA SER A 15 37.27 -29.67 -15.29
C SER A 15 36.09 -28.73 -15.30
N ALA A 16 35.47 -28.60 -16.47
CA ALA A 16 34.17 -27.92 -16.63
C ALA A 16 33.08 -28.83 -16.08
N ALA A 17 32.67 -28.60 -14.84
CA ALA A 17 31.45 -29.16 -14.30
C ALA A 17 30.28 -28.21 -14.64
N CYS A 18 29.55 -28.52 -15.71
CA CYS A 18 28.25 -27.91 -15.98
C CYS A 18 27.25 -28.39 -14.91
N LEU A 19 27.01 -27.58 -13.86
CA LEU A 19 25.81 -27.71 -13.05
C LEU A 19 24.64 -27.18 -13.86
N ALA A 20 23.85 -28.08 -14.41
CA ALA A 20 22.52 -27.78 -14.92
C ALA A 20 21.62 -27.43 -13.71
N LEU A 21 21.43 -26.13 -13.47
CA LEU A 21 20.36 -25.64 -12.59
C LEU A 21 19.04 -25.91 -13.31
N LEU A 22 18.37 -26.99 -12.96
CA LEU A 22 16.96 -27.21 -13.25
C LEU A 22 16.16 -26.21 -12.39
N GLY A 23 16.04 -24.97 -12.89
CA GLY A 23 15.09 -24.02 -12.38
C GLY A 23 13.69 -24.55 -12.65
N CYS A 24 12.92 -24.84 -11.60
CA CYS A 24 11.48 -25.04 -11.74
C CYS A 24 10.90 -23.75 -12.30
N ALA A 25 10.50 -23.78 -13.57
CA ALA A 25 9.63 -22.77 -14.14
C ALA A 25 8.26 -22.96 -13.48
N GLY A 26 8.01 -22.21 -12.41
CA GLY A 26 6.68 -22.10 -11.84
C GLY A 26 5.77 -21.49 -12.91
N SER A 27 4.67 -22.14 -13.24
CA SER A 27 3.64 -21.55 -14.06
C SER A 27 2.97 -20.44 -13.27
N LEU A 28 2.92 -19.24 -13.84
CA LEU A 28 2.14 -18.15 -13.28
C LEU A 28 0.66 -18.44 -13.58
N ASP A 29 -0.15 -18.57 -12.55
CA ASP A 29 -1.59 -18.83 -12.71
C ASP A 29 -2.34 -17.68 -13.42
N HIS A 30 -1.72 -16.49 -13.49
CA HIS A 30 -2.26 -15.30 -14.16
C HIS A 30 -1.17 -14.54 -14.90
N PRO A 31 -0.68 -15.01 -16.08
CA PRO A 31 0.36 -14.33 -16.85
C PRO A 31 -0.09 -12.95 -17.37
N GLU A 32 -1.38 -12.75 -17.58
CA GLU A 32 -1.99 -11.49 -18.04
C GLU A 32 -1.73 -10.30 -17.10
N ARG A 33 -1.38 -10.55 -15.86
CA ARG A 33 -1.00 -9.49 -14.90
C ARG A 33 0.28 -8.75 -15.25
N PHE A 34 1.12 -9.34 -16.09
CA PHE A 34 2.44 -8.80 -16.42
C PHE A 34 2.52 -8.21 -17.82
N GLU A 35 1.48 -8.38 -18.65
CA GLU A 35 1.48 -7.88 -20.03
C GLU A 35 1.38 -6.35 -20.12
N ASN A 36 0.95 -5.67 -19.07
CA ASN A 36 0.75 -4.23 -19.05
C ASN A 36 1.92 -3.39 -18.48
N LEU A 37 3.05 -4.02 -18.12
CA LEU A 37 4.22 -3.31 -17.59
C LEU A 37 4.96 -2.43 -18.60
N GLY A 38 4.58 -2.48 -19.88
CA GLY A 38 5.22 -1.73 -20.97
C GLY A 38 4.36 -0.64 -21.61
N ASN A 39 3.17 -0.37 -21.08
CA ASN A 39 2.29 0.65 -21.67
C ASN A 39 2.51 2.02 -21.02
N PRO A 40 2.99 3.06 -21.76
CA PRO A 40 3.20 4.41 -21.23
C PRO A 40 1.90 5.12 -20.81
N ASP A 41 0.72 4.58 -21.14
CA ASP A 41 -0.58 5.08 -20.68
C ASP A 41 -1.05 4.49 -19.33
N ALA A 42 -0.20 3.77 -18.61
CA ALA A 42 -0.50 3.20 -17.28
C ALA A 42 -0.68 4.22 -16.16
N GLY A 43 -1.11 5.46 -16.50
CA GLY A 43 -1.53 6.48 -15.54
C GLY A 43 -2.92 6.25 -14.92
N GLN A 44 -3.68 5.28 -15.43
CA GLN A 44 -4.93 4.82 -14.81
C GLN A 44 -4.71 3.46 -14.16
N VAL A 45 -4.28 3.49 -12.91
CA VAL A 45 -4.41 2.32 -12.04
C VAL A 45 -5.90 2.19 -11.74
N THR A 46 -6.62 1.49 -12.62
CA THR A 46 -7.92 0.94 -12.24
C THR A 46 -7.66 -0.02 -11.07
N PRO A 47 -8.31 0.15 -9.92
CA PRO A 47 -8.20 -0.84 -8.84
C PRO A 47 -8.57 -2.20 -9.41
N PRO A 48 -7.82 -3.27 -9.12
CA PRO A 48 -8.18 -4.61 -9.57
C PRO A 48 -9.57 -4.96 -9.01
N SER A 49 -10.52 -5.22 -9.89
CA SER A 49 -11.90 -5.55 -9.52
C SER A 49 -12.11 -7.02 -9.12
N ASP A 50 -11.03 -7.80 -9.02
CA ASP A 50 -11.13 -9.23 -8.68
C ASP A 50 -9.96 -9.63 -7.76
N GLY A 51 -10.24 -9.73 -6.50
CA GLY A 51 -9.28 -9.91 -5.40
C GLY A 51 -8.79 -8.58 -4.88
N GLY A 52 -9.66 -7.56 -4.97
CA GLY A 52 -9.36 -6.18 -4.69
C GLY A 52 -8.96 -5.94 -3.25
N CYS A 53 -8.03 -5.02 -3.05
CA CYS A 53 -7.66 -4.48 -1.76
C CYS A 53 -8.90 -4.07 -0.97
N ASP A 54 -9.03 -4.57 0.25
CA ASP A 54 -10.00 -4.10 1.24
C ASP A 54 -9.25 -3.35 2.35
N PRO A 55 -9.38 -2.01 2.42
CA PRO A 55 -8.63 -1.25 3.43
C PRO A 55 -9.02 -1.62 4.85
N VAL A 56 -10.21 -2.17 5.08
CA VAL A 56 -10.66 -2.62 6.40
C VAL A 56 -9.87 -3.84 6.88
N ILE A 57 -9.42 -4.67 5.95
CA ILE A 57 -8.64 -5.89 6.24
C ILE A 57 -7.14 -5.61 6.08
N ASP A 58 -6.74 -4.91 5.01
CA ASP A 58 -5.35 -4.86 4.57
C ASP A 58 -4.58 -3.66 5.12
N ILE A 59 -5.25 -2.52 5.36
CA ILE A 59 -4.57 -1.24 5.67
C ILE A 59 -4.93 -0.73 7.07
N PHE A 60 -6.20 -0.62 7.41
CA PHE A 60 -6.60 0.01 8.66
C PHE A 60 -6.02 -0.70 9.89
N PRO A 61 -6.03 -2.04 10.00
CA PRO A 61 -5.51 -2.71 11.19
C PRO A 61 -4.02 -2.47 11.44
N VAL A 62 -3.23 -2.33 10.38
CA VAL A 62 -1.77 -2.22 10.47
C VAL A 62 -1.26 -0.79 10.47
N SER A 63 -1.98 0.14 9.82
CA SER A 63 -1.50 1.51 9.62
C SER A 63 -2.32 2.58 10.36
N CYS A 64 -3.56 2.30 10.71
CA CYS A 64 -4.49 3.30 11.24
C CYS A 64 -5.07 2.93 12.61
N ALA A 65 -5.55 1.70 12.76
CA ALA A 65 -6.28 1.22 13.93
C ALA A 65 -5.37 0.54 14.97
N THR A 66 -4.11 0.94 15.06
CA THR A 66 -3.19 0.44 16.09
C THR A 66 -3.65 0.88 17.49
N SER A 67 -3.15 0.22 18.52
CA SER A 67 -3.60 0.40 19.92
C SER A 67 -3.49 1.85 20.44
N ALA A 68 -2.61 2.67 19.85
CA ALA A 68 -2.43 4.08 20.25
C ALA A 68 -3.16 5.07 19.34
N CYS A 69 -3.82 4.60 18.27
CA CYS A 69 -4.38 5.44 17.21
C CYS A 69 -5.92 5.32 17.14
N HIS A 70 -6.45 4.78 16.03
CA HIS A 70 -7.90 4.72 15.78
C HIS A 70 -8.49 3.33 16.06
N SER A 71 -7.99 2.67 17.10
CA SER A 71 -8.54 1.39 17.58
C SER A 71 -9.80 1.62 18.44
N THR A 72 -10.51 0.53 18.75
CA THR A 72 -11.67 0.56 19.66
C THR A 72 -11.34 1.09 21.05
N GLN A 73 -10.07 0.96 21.49
CA GLN A 73 -9.65 1.39 22.83
C GLN A 73 -9.23 2.86 22.88
N SER A 74 -8.50 3.34 21.87
CA SER A 74 -7.90 4.69 21.91
C SER A 74 -8.72 5.75 21.19
N GLN A 75 -9.35 5.42 20.09
CA GLN A 75 -10.26 6.27 19.29
C GLN A 75 -9.76 7.72 19.13
N GLN A 76 -8.47 7.89 18.78
CA GLN A 76 -7.91 9.23 18.61
C GLN A 76 -8.74 10.05 17.62
N GLY A 77 -9.07 11.30 18.00
CA GLY A 77 -9.98 12.13 17.22
C GLY A 77 -11.42 11.60 17.19
N ASN A 78 -11.82 10.77 18.16
CA ASN A 78 -13.13 10.09 18.22
C ASN A 78 -13.42 9.25 16.98
N LEU A 79 -12.36 8.66 16.39
CA LEU A 79 -12.43 7.82 15.21
C LEU A 79 -12.04 6.39 15.57
N ASP A 80 -12.95 5.46 15.32
CA ASP A 80 -12.74 4.03 15.45
C ASP A 80 -12.76 3.39 14.05
N LEU A 81 -11.61 2.89 13.62
CA LEU A 81 -11.42 2.20 12.33
C LEU A 81 -11.30 0.67 12.48
N GLN A 82 -11.61 0.15 13.67
CA GLN A 82 -11.48 -1.28 13.97
C GLN A 82 -12.85 -1.99 14.06
N SER A 83 -13.86 -1.34 14.61
CA SER A 83 -15.19 -1.96 14.79
C SER A 83 -15.88 -2.22 13.45
N THR A 84 -16.75 -3.21 13.43
CA THR A 84 -17.53 -3.60 12.25
C THR A 84 -18.46 -2.50 11.76
N GLY A 85 -18.96 -2.58 10.53
CA GLY A 85 -19.88 -1.61 9.93
C GLY A 85 -19.24 -0.25 9.64
N LEU A 86 -17.94 -0.24 9.31
CA LEU A 86 -17.18 0.99 9.08
C LEU A 86 -17.81 1.96 8.08
N PRO A 87 -18.25 1.56 6.86
CA PRO A 87 -18.81 2.52 5.92
C PRO A 87 -19.98 3.29 6.50
N GLN A 88 -20.93 2.58 7.10
CA GLN A 88 -22.17 3.17 7.64
C GLN A 88 -21.92 4.08 8.84
N ARG A 89 -20.89 3.77 9.64
CA ARG A 89 -20.53 4.58 10.82
C ARG A 89 -19.77 5.85 10.46
N LEU A 90 -19.19 5.94 9.26
CA LEU A 90 -18.33 7.04 8.85
C LEU A 90 -19.01 7.97 7.84
N VAL A 91 -19.99 7.47 7.07
CA VAL A 91 -20.69 8.28 6.07
C VAL A 91 -21.45 9.41 6.74
N ASN A 92 -21.21 10.64 6.26
CA ASN A 92 -21.81 11.88 6.75
C ASN A 92 -21.57 12.17 8.26
N GLN A 93 -20.61 11.51 8.88
CA GLN A 93 -20.20 11.82 10.26
C GLN A 93 -19.20 12.98 10.28
N THR A 94 -19.42 13.94 11.14
CA THR A 94 -18.50 15.08 11.32
C THR A 94 -17.18 14.62 11.93
N ALA A 95 -16.07 15.09 11.36
CA ALA A 95 -14.74 14.83 11.93
C ALA A 95 -14.53 15.67 13.21
N HIS A 96 -13.95 15.07 14.24
CA HIS A 96 -13.64 15.77 15.50
C HIS A 96 -12.32 16.56 15.43
N GLY A 97 -11.40 16.16 14.58
CA GLY A 97 -10.06 16.76 14.50
C GLY A 97 -9.93 17.95 13.54
N GLY A 98 -11.03 18.37 12.89
CA GLY A 98 -11.03 19.47 11.92
C GLY A 98 -12.34 19.55 11.15
N PRO A 99 -12.47 20.49 10.22
CA PRO A 99 -13.69 20.68 9.45
C PRO A 99 -13.92 19.55 8.46
N GLY A 100 -15.19 19.24 8.20
CA GLY A 100 -15.62 18.28 7.16
C GLY A 100 -16.21 16.99 7.71
N LEU A 101 -16.56 16.11 6.80
CA LEU A 101 -17.14 14.80 7.06
C LEU A 101 -16.10 13.70 6.92
N LEU A 102 -16.19 12.68 7.76
CA LEU A 102 -15.28 11.52 7.70
C LEU A 102 -15.35 10.86 6.32
N ILE A 103 -16.55 10.52 5.85
CA ILE A 103 -16.86 10.20 4.45
C ILE A 103 -17.96 11.16 4.01
N ASP A 104 -17.66 12.01 3.05
CA ASP A 104 -18.63 12.92 2.45
C ASP A 104 -19.36 12.22 1.31
N LYS A 105 -20.64 11.91 1.51
CA LYS A 105 -21.46 11.22 0.51
C LYS A 105 -21.66 12.03 -0.76
N GLN A 106 -21.69 13.37 -0.66
CA GLN A 106 -21.92 14.26 -1.80
C GLN A 106 -20.62 14.59 -2.56
N ASN A 107 -19.52 14.62 -1.84
CA ASN A 107 -18.21 14.91 -2.42
C ASN A 107 -17.13 13.96 -1.83
N PRO A 108 -17.10 12.69 -2.26
CA PRO A 108 -16.22 11.69 -1.67
C PRO A 108 -14.75 12.07 -1.67
N ALA A 109 -14.29 12.85 -2.66
CA ALA A 109 -12.90 13.34 -2.73
C ALA A 109 -12.54 14.33 -1.60
N GLN A 110 -13.55 14.95 -0.97
CA GLN A 110 -13.36 15.88 0.15
C GLN A 110 -13.56 15.19 1.51
N SER A 111 -13.68 13.88 1.53
CA SER A 111 -13.74 13.11 2.76
C SER A 111 -12.48 13.32 3.61
N VAL A 112 -12.66 13.60 4.89
CA VAL A 112 -11.54 13.84 5.83
C VAL A 112 -10.58 12.65 5.88
N LEU A 113 -11.08 11.43 5.74
CA LEU A 113 -10.23 10.24 5.62
C LEU A 113 -9.19 10.35 4.50
N LEU A 114 -9.55 10.90 3.33
CA LEU A 114 -8.64 11.10 2.22
C LEU A 114 -7.77 12.33 2.40
N LEU A 115 -8.37 13.44 2.84
CA LEU A 115 -7.65 14.70 3.06
C LEU A 115 -6.50 14.55 4.06
N LYS A 116 -6.68 13.68 5.08
CA LYS A 116 -5.63 13.41 6.08
C LYS A 116 -4.45 12.59 5.56
N LEU A 117 -4.57 11.96 4.39
CA LEU A 117 -3.47 11.25 3.74
C LEU A 117 -2.61 12.16 2.84
N MET A 118 -3.07 13.38 2.55
CA MET A 118 -2.35 14.35 1.71
C MET A 118 -1.11 14.89 2.42
N ASN A 119 -0.13 15.34 1.63
CA ASN A 119 1.07 16.00 2.12
C ASN A 119 1.29 17.35 1.40
N PRO A 120 1.09 18.51 2.07
CA PRO A 120 0.55 18.65 3.43
C PRO A 120 -0.96 18.38 3.48
N PRO A 121 -1.51 17.94 4.61
CA PRO A 121 -2.95 17.86 4.79
C PRO A 121 -3.53 19.28 4.96
N PRO A 122 -4.82 19.50 4.64
CA PRO A 122 -5.44 20.83 4.75
C PRO A 122 -5.56 21.31 6.21
N PHE A 123 -5.44 20.42 7.20
CA PHE A 123 -5.44 20.74 8.61
C PHE A 123 -4.72 19.66 9.43
N GLY A 124 -4.16 20.08 10.58
CA GLY A 124 -3.47 19.18 11.52
C GLY A 124 -2.30 18.44 10.89
N PHE A 125 -2.08 17.19 11.29
CA PHE A 125 -0.95 16.38 10.83
C PHE A 125 -1.39 15.37 9.76
N GLN A 126 -0.45 15.01 8.88
CA GLN A 126 -0.65 13.92 7.92
C GLN A 126 -0.78 12.59 8.66
N MET A 127 -1.62 11.72 8.14
CA MET A 127 -1.78 10.35 8.62
C MET A 127 -1.13 9.34 7.65
N PRO A 128 -0.60 8.25 8.17
CA PRO A 128 -0.45 7.87 9.58
C PRO A 128 0.57 8.75 10.32
N LEU A 129 0.20 9.21 11.53
CA LEU A 129 1.08 10.06 12.32
C LEU A 129 2.25 9.26 12.92
N GLY A 130 3.47 9.73 12.70
CA GLY A 130 4.67 9.08 13.23
C GLY A 130 5.09 7.80 12.51
N ALA A 131 4.47 7.49 11.37
CA ALA A 131 4.81 6.38 10.48
C ALA A 131 5.07 6.90 9.05
N PRO A 132 5.70 6.10 8.17
CA PRO A 132 5.83 6.45 6.77
C PRO A 132 4.47 6.69 6.12
N PRO A 133 4.37 7.62 5.15
CA PRO A 133 3.16 7.81 4.37
C PRO A 133 2.75 6.49 3.68
N LEU A 134 1.45 6.32 3.48
CA LEU A 134 0.93 5.20 2.69
C LEU A 134 1.43 5.28 1.25
N SER A 135 1.62 4.13 0.63
CA SER A 135 1.95 4.02 -0.79
C SER A 135 0.80 4.54 -1.67
N PRO A 136 1.08 4.94 -2.92
CA PRO A 136 0.03 5.33 -3.86
C PRO A 136 -1.04 4.25 -4.07
N ALA A 137 -0.67 2.97 -4.02
CA ALA A 137 -1.61 1.85 -4.16
C ALA A 137 -2.55 1.74 -2.95
N GLU A 138 -2.04 1.91 -1.73
CA GLU A 138 -2.86 1.92 -0.51
C GLU A 138 -3.81 3.12 -0.48
N ILE A 139 -3.33 4.29 -0.91
CA ILE A 139 -4.18 5.49 -1.03
C ILE A 139 -5.29 5.27 -2.06
N ALA A 140 -4.97 4.70 -3.24
CA ALA A 140 -5.97 4.39 -4.25
C ALA A 140 -7.00 3.36 -3.74
N CYS A 141 -6.58 2.39 -2.96
CA CYS A 141 -7.44 1.42 -2.29
C CYS A 141 -8.46 2.12 -1.36
N ILE A 142 -7.97 2.99 -0.48
CA ILE A 142 -8.85 3.75 0.42
C ILE A 142 -9.78 4.67 -0.37
N GLN A 143 -9.29 5.31 -1.45
CA GLN A 143 -10.10 6.13 -2.32
C GLN A 143 -11.28 5.35 -2.94
N ALA A 144 -11.02 4.19 -3.50
CA ALA A 144 -12.05 3.33 -4.09
C ALA A 144 -13.09 2.90 -3.05
N TRP A 145 -12.62 2.53 -1.85
CA TRP A 145 -13.49 2.17 -0.74
C TRP A 145 -14.36 3.33 -0.26
N VAL A 146 -13.82 4.55 -0.13
CA VAL A 146 -14.58 5.75 0.23
C VAL A 146 -15.64 6.07 -0.82
N GLN A 147 -15.33 5.95 -2.11
CA GLN A 147 -16.28 6.16 -3.21
C GLN A 147 -17.42 5.14 -3.16
N ALA A 148 -17.10 3.86 -2.95
CA ALA A 148 -18.09 2.81 -2.81
C ALA A 148 -19.01 3.03 -1.59
N ALA A 149 -18.41 3.42 -0.45
CA ALA A 149 -19.15 3.75 0.77
C ALA A 149 -20.10 4.94 0.56
N ALA A 150 -19.66 5.97 -0.14
CA ALA A 150 -20.47 7.15 -0.46
C ALA A 150 -21.61 6.84 -1.45
N ALA A 151 -21.42 5.90 -2.36
CA ALA A 151 -22.42 5.48 -3.34
C ALA A 151 -23.50 4.55 -2.76
N ALA A 152 -23.23 3.93 -1.61
CA ALA A 152 -24.17 3.03 -0.96
C ALA A 152 -25.48 3.73 -0.62
N PRO A 153 -26.63 3.03 -0.70
CA PRO A 153 -27.97 3.61 -0.48
C PRO A 153 -28.18 4.15 0.94
#